data_ede8e6721faa13c74ec932a45164318f
#
_entry.id   ede8e6721faa13c74ec932a45164318f
#
_cell.length_a   1.000
_cell.length_b   1.000
_cell.length_c   1.000
_cell.angle_alpha   90.00
_cell.angle_beta   90.00
_cell.angle_gamma   90.00
#
_symmetry.space_group_name_H-M   'P 1'
#
loop_
_entity.id
_entity.type
_entity.pdbx_description
1 polymer ?
#
loop_
_entity_poly.entity_id
_entity_poly.type
_entity_poly.pdbx_seq_one_letter_code
_entity_poly.pdbx_strand_id
1 'polypeptide(L)'
;MDPTSLEKDGIEPAQPLQKKEKDFIMQPNYSVSLPHYSVGPEAYSLVGDIIRPYGTRVAVVGGETAMTKANPSLLPALEAAGLTVTDVHVYGHDSTVANVEAIKARSGVRNADVILAVGGGRCCDAVKTAADMMGKPVMTCPTVASNCAPVSAIAVLYKEDGSLHGYHFGKACPAHCFINTSVIMDSPEPLFWAGLGDALSKQIEVLYCTRGKHLFHTPLLGAQLACACQEPLLQFGRQALDDFRAKTMSDAFTECVLDIIVSTGVVSNLVTHTEYYYNSSLAHCFYNASMVLPSAHAHLHGEVVSFGNLVLLAYDGQDELLERFLDFNTSIGLPVTLAQVGITTDEQLMKLVSAAEHIKEWSTGPEPAVREQFVAAIRKVDTLGAARLAAAA
;
A
#
# COMPACT_ATOMS: atom_id res chain seq x y z
N MET A 1 -15.44 -10.38 22.00
CA MET A 1 -16.14 -10.61 20.70
C MET A 1 -15.73 -11.98 20.22
N ASP A 2 -16.70 -12.75 19.75
CA ASP A 2 -16.48 -14.12 19.29
C ASP A 2 -15.66 -14.12 17.99
N PRO A 3 -14.50 -14.80 17.91
CA PRO A 3 -13.67 -14.88 16.69
C PRO A 3 -14.43 -15.40 15.47
N THR A 4 -15.52 -16.16 15.69
CA THR A 4 -16.35 -16.76 14.63
C THR A 4 -17.23 -15.74 13.88
N SER A 5 -17.41 -14.52 14.41
CA SER A 5 -18.21 -13.48 13.73
C SER A 5 -17.47 -12.84 12.56
N LEU A 6 -16.14 -12.85 12.59
CA LEU A 6 -15.29 -12.21 11.56
C LEU A 6 -15.17 -13.05 10.28
N GLU A 7 -15.26 -14.38 10.39
CA GLU A 7 -15.29 -15.26 9.21
C GLU A 7 -16.53 -15.04 8.34
N LYS A 8 -17.64 -14.57 8.93
CA LYS A 8 -18.86 -14.24 8.18
C LYS A 8 -18.77 -12.93 7.42
N ASP A 9 -17.84 -12.06 7.81
CA ASP A 9 -17.73 -10.70 7.28
C ASP A 9 -16.57 -10.55 6.26
N GLY A 10 -15.92 -11.64 5.84
CA GLY A 10 -14.87 -11.62 4.81
C GLY A 10 -13.51 -11.16 5.32
N ILE A 11 -13.30 -11.12 6.65
CA ILE A 11 -11.99 -10.81 7.25
C ILE A 11 -11.29 -12.14 7.56
N GLU A 12 -10.24 -12.44 6.80
CA GLU A 12 -9.44 -13.65 7.02
C GLU A 12 -8.21 -13.36 7.88
N PRO A 13 -7.93 -14.17 8.93
CA PRO A 13 -6.66 -14.12 9.62
C PRO A 13 -5.53 -14.51 8.67
N ALA A 14 -4.37 -13.88 8.82
CA ALA A 14 -3.18 -14.19 8.01
C ALA A 14 -2.72 -15.63 8.29
N GLN A 15 -3.12 -16.57 7.45
CA GLN A 15 -2.68 -17.96 7.50
C GLN A 15 -1.62 -18.25 6.43
N PRO A 16 -0.64 -19.11 6.70
CA PRO A 16 0.30 -19.56 5.67
C PRO A 16 -0.45 -20.34 4.58
N LEU A 17 -0.20 -19.99 3.31
CA LEU A 17 -0.74 -20.69 2.15
C LEU A 17 -0.13 -22.10 2.07
N GLN A 18 -0.74 -23.07 2.73
CA GLN A 18 -0.49 -24.49 2.49
C GLN A 18 -1.56 -25.05 1.56
N LYS A 19 -1.51 -24.73 0.27
CA LYS A 19 -2.13 -25.56 -0.75
C LYS A 19 -1.09 -25.88 -1.80
N LYS A 20 -0.82 -27.19 -2.03
CA LYS A 20 -0.16 -27.68 -3.24
C LYS A 20 -0.86 -27.03 -4.43
N GLU A 21 -0.08 -26.50 -5.38
CA GLU A 21 -0.61 -26.07 -6.68
C GLU A 21 -1.44 -27.20 -7.27
N LYS A 22 -2.76 -27.11 -7.10
CA LYS A 22 -3.69 -27.77 -8.00
C LYS A 22 -3.63 -26.92 -9.28
N ASP A 23 -3.56 -27.58 -10.44
CA ASP A 23 -3.76 -26.90 -11.72
C ASP A 23 -4.90 -25.90 -11.54
N PHE A 24 -4.60 -24.61 -11.69
CA PHE A 24 -5.57 -23.56 -11.39
C PHE A 24 -6.74 -23.70 -12.37
N ILE A 25 -7.84 -24.22 -11.89
CA ILE A 25 -9.10 -24.22 -12.63
C ILE A 25 -9.73 -22.85 -12.38
N MET A 26 -9.70 -21.99 -13.38
CA MET A 26 -10.34 -20.69 -13.35
C MET A 26 -11.80 -20.83 -12.90
N GLN A 27 -12.21 -20.09 -11.91
CA GLN A 27 -13.61 -20.01 -11.51
C GLN A 27 -14.44 -19.61 -12.73
N PRO A 28 -15.58 -20.27 -12.99
CA PRO A 28 -16.39 -20.01 -14.20
C PRO A 28 -16.92 -18.58 -14.26
N ASN A 29 -17.06 -17.93 -13.10
CA ASN A 29 -17.51 -16.52 -12.97
C ASN A 29 -16.68 -15.80 -11.91
N TYR A 30 -15.99 -14.76 -12.31
CA TYR A 30 -15.30 -13.83 -11.38
C TYR A 30 -15.38 -12.40 -11.92
N SER A 31 -15.24 -11.42 -11.03
CA SER A 31 -15.23 -10.01 -11.38
C SER A 31 -13.89 -9.39 -11.02
N VAL A 32 -13.40 -8.51 -11.88
CA VAL A 32 -12.22 -7.67 -11.61
C VAL A 32 -12.67 -6.22 -11.66
N SER A 33 -12.35 -5.48 -10.62
CA SER A 33 -12.61 -4.05 -10.51
C SER A 33 -11.29 -3.30 -10.72
N LEU A 34 -11.29 -2.34 -11.64
CA LEU A 34 -10.16 -1.43 -11.86
C LEU A 34 -10.55 -0.02 -11.40
N PRO A 35 -9.62 0.74 -10.78
CA PRO A 35 -9.94 2.04 -10.23
C PRO A 35 -10.18 3.07 -11.34
N HIS A 36 -11.19 3.92 -11.14
CA HIS A 36 -11.27 5.20 -11.82
C HIS A 36 -10.59 6.26 -10.96
N TYR A 37 -9.95 7.24 -11.58
CA TYR A 37 -9.30 8.31 -10.84
C TYR A 37 -9.34 9.65 -11.58
N SER A 38 -9.21 10.71 -10.81
CA SER A 38 -8.95 12.09 -11.28
C SER A 38 -7.68 12.58 -10.60
N VAL A 39 -6.83 13.29 -11.34
CA VAL A 39 -5.56 13.79 -10.84
C VAL A 39 -5.38 15.26 -11.19
N GLY A 40 -4.76 16.01 -10.30
CA GLY A 40 -4.40 17.39 -10.49
C GLY A 40 -4.70 18.27 -9.27
N PRO A 41 -4.23 19.53 -9.27
CA PRO A 41 -4.41 20.43 -8.13
C PRO A 41 -5.90 20.76 -7.85
N GLU A 42 -6.75 20.65 -8.86
CA GLU A 42 -8.19 20.94 -8.78
C GLU A 42 -9.05 19.66 -8.90
N ALA A 43 -8.52 18.48 -8.56
CA ALA A 43 -9.23 17.21 -8.73
C ALA A 43 -10.59 17.19 -8.00
N TYR A 44 -10.76 17.91 -6.91
CA TYR A 44 -12.03 17.99 -6.18
C TYR A 44 -13.12 18.78 -6.92
N SER A 45 -12.79 19.59 -7.95
CA SER A 45 -13.81 20.24 -8.77
C SER A 45 -14.71 19.25 -9.52
N LEU A 46 -14.24 18.00 -9.68
CA LEU A 46 -14.94 16.94 -10.40
C LEU A 46 -15.90 16.11 -9.52
N VAL A 47 -15.97 16.36 -8.20
CA VAL A 47 -16.78 15.55 -7.27
C VAL A 47 -18.26 15.49 -7.64
N GLY A 48 -18.81 16.58 -8.19
CA GLY A 48 -20.21 16.68 -8.58
C GLY A 48 -20.61 15.68 -9.66
N ASP A 49 -19.85 15.66 -10.75
CA ASP A 49 -20.15 14.82 -11.91
C ASP A 49 -19.91 13.34 -11.61
N ILE A 50 -18.90 13.06 -10.77
CA ILE A 50 -18.49 11.70 -10.45
C ILE A 50 -19.37 11.05 -9.36
N ILE A 51 -19.78 11.82 -8.35
CA ILE A 51 -20.58 11.29 -7.22
C ILE A 51 -22.05 11.17 -7.58
N ARG A 52 -22.60 12.12 -8.34
CA ARG A 52 -24.04 12.22 -8.64
C ARG A 52 -24.68 10.94 -9.19
N PRO A 53 -24.04 10.14 -10.04
CA PRO A 53 -24.59 8.85 -10.47
C PRO A 53 -24.83 7.84 -9.34
N TYR A 54 -24.18 8.00 -8.20
CA TYR A 54 -24.30 7.13 -7.03
C TYR A 54 -25.28 7.67 -6.00
N GLY A 55 -25.60 8.97 -6.06
CA GLY A 55 -26.51 9.66 -5.14
C GLY A 55 -26.06 11.07 -4.81
N THR A 56 -26.75 11.69 -3.84
CA THR A 56 -26.50 13.10 -3.48
C THR A 56 -26.08 13.28 -2.02
N ARG A 57 -26.11 12.21 -1.20
CA ARG A 57 -25.77 12.26 0.22
C ARG A 57 -24.38 11.65 0.43
N VAL A 58 -23.48 12.40 1.02
CA VAL A 58 -22.07 12.05 1.15
C VAL A 58 -21.65 12.08 2.61
N ALA A 59 -21.04 11.01 3.11
CA ALA A 59 -20.32 11.03 4.37
C ALA A 59 -18.82 11.19 4.12
N VAL A 60 -18.19 12.11 4.80
CA VAL A 60 -16.73 12.36 4.77
C VAL A 60 -16.15 11.72 6.02
N VAL A 61 -15.31 10.69 5.84
CA VAL A 61 -14.65 9.96 6.93
C VAL A 61 -13.15 10.02 6.71
N GLY A 62 -12.40 10.53 7.70
CA GLY A 62 -10.99 10.77 7.49
C GLY A 62 -10.16 10.85 8.76
N GLY A 63 -8.85 10.97 8.58
CA GLY A 63 -7.93 11.32 9.66
C GLY A 63 -8.07 12.81 10.05
N GLU A 64 -7.90 13.15 11.31
CA GLU A 64 -8.06 14.52 11.80
C GLU A 64 -7.15 15.49 11.01
N THR A 65 -5.85 15.25 10.97
CA THR A 65 -4.89 16.07 10.22
C THR A 65 -5.17 16.05 8.72
N ALA A 66 -5.50 14.90 8.15
CA ALA A 66 -5.81 14.76 6.72
C ALA A 66 -7.01 15.62 6.32
N MET A 67 -8.07 15.62 7.14
CA MET A 67 -9.25 16.44 6.89
C MET A 67 -8.99 17.94 7.04
N THR A 68 -8.10 18.38 7.94
CA THR A 68 -7.72 19.82 8.03
C THR A 68 -7.04 20.31 6.75
N LYS A 69 -6.41 19.40 5.96
CA LYS A 69 -5.75 19.73 4.70
C LYS A 69 -6.68 19.61 3.48
N ALA A 70 -7.53 18.59 3.44
CA ALA A 70 -8.39 18.34 2.29
C ALA A 70 -9.73 19.10 2.35
N ASN A 71 -10.36 19.19 3.52
CA ASN A 71 -11.70 19.75 3.66
C ASN A 71 -11.84 21.23 3.26
N PRO A 72 -10.83 22.11 3.41
CA PRO A 72 -10.93 23.48 2.92
C PRO A 72 -11.23 23.61 1.43
N SER A 73 -10.85 22.62 0.61
CA SER A 73 -11.20 22.55 -0.82
C SER A 73 -12.28 21.53 -1.14
N LEU A 74 -12.35 20.42 -0.40
CA LEU A 74 -13.30 19.35 -0.65
C LEU A 74 -14.74 19.73 -0.27
N LEU A 75 -14.97 20.26 0.94
CA LEU A 75 -16.32 20.56 1.41
C LEU A 75 -17.01 21.64 0.56
N PRO A 76 -16.34 22.79 0.21
CA PRO A 76 -16.93 23.74 -0.71
C PRO A 76 -17.22 23.16 -2.11
N ALA A 77 -16.39 22.25 -2.60
CA ALA A 77 -16.63 21.58 -3.89
C ALA A 77 -17.88 20.69 -3.84
N LEU A 78 -18.09 19.94 -2.74
CA LEU A 78 -19.31 19.15 -2.50
C LEU A 78 -20.54 20.04 -2.42
N GLU A 79 -20.49 21.16 -1.71
CA GLU A 79 -21.58 22.12 -1.58
C GLU A 79 -21.91 22.78 -2.94
N ALA A 80 -20.92 23.26 -3.67
CA ALA A 80 -21.09 23.85 -5.00
C ALA A 80 -21.70 22.86 -6.00
N ALA A 81 -21.41 21.58 -5.84
CA ALA A 81 -22.02 20.49 -6.61
C ALA A 81 -23.46 20.17 -6.18
N GLY A 82 -24.01 20.80 -5.15
CA GLY A 82 -25.34 20.50 -4.60
C GLY A 82 -25.43 19.14 -3.90
N LEU A 83 -24.31 18.60 -3.42
CA LEU A 83 -24.24 17.38 -2.64
C LEU A 83 -24.46 17.68 -1.15
N THR A 84 -25.19 16.81 -0.46
CA THR A 84 -25.48 16.96 0.96
C THR A 84 -24.49 16.17 1.79
N VAL A 85 -23.68 16.84 2.59
CA VAL A 85 -22.79 16.19 3.54
C VAL A 85 -23.58 15.72 4.75
N THR A 86 -23.68 14.39 4.95
CA THR A 86 -24.47 13.77 6.04
C THR A 86 -23.66 13.57 7.33
N ASP A 87 -22.36 13.46 7.21
CA ASP A 87 -21.42 13.33 8.33
C ASP A 87 -20.03 13.80 7.94
N VAL A 88 -19.28 14.33 8.90
CA VAL A 88 -17.83 14.54 8.83
C VAL A 88 -17.25 13.89 10.09
N HIS A 89 -16.58 12.75 9.91
CA HIS A 89 -16.18 11.89 11.03
C HIS A 89 -14.70 11.54 11.02
N VAL A 90 -14.06 11.64 12.19
CA VAL A 90 -12.69 11.14 12.40
C VAL A 90 -12.74 9.63 12.63
N TYR A 91 -12.07 8.85 11.76
CA TYR A 91 -12.14 7.38 11.74
C TYR A 91 -11.41 6.70 12.92
N GLY A 92 -10.65 7.43 13.69
CA GLY A 92 -9.67 6.95 14.65
C GLY A 92 -8.25 7.12 14.11
N HIS A 93 -7.31 6.34 14.60
CA HIS A 93 -5.89 6.49 14.22
C HIS A 93 -5.33 5.30 13.45
N ASP A 94 -6.06 4.17 13.42
CA ASP A 94 -5.60 2.95 12.75
C ASP A 94 -6.75 2.20 12.08
N SER A 95 -6.43 1.28 11.16
CA SER A 95 -7.39 0.40 10.50
C SER A 95 -7.67 -0.84 11.38
N THR A 96 -8.22 -0.60 12.57
CA THR A 96 -8.65 -1.68 13.48
C THR A 96 -10.10 -2.09 13.24
N VAL A 97 -10.44 -3.31 13.62
CA VAL A 97 -11.84 -3.78 13.57
C VAL A 97 -12.76 -2.87 14.39
N ALA A 98 -12.29 -2.38 15.54
CA ALA A 98 -13.06 -1.46 16.39
C ALA A 98 -13.37 -0.14 15.65
N ASN A 99 -12.41 0.43 14.94
CA ASN A 99 -12.62 1.64 14.15
C ASN A 99 -13.56 1.40 12.96
N VAL A 100 -13.45 0.25 12.28
CA VAL A 100 -14.39 -0.16 11.22
C VAL A 100 -15.83 -0.21 11.76
N GLU A 101 -16.05 -0.85 12.92
CA GLU A 101 -17.38 -0.92 13.54
C GLU A 101 -17.88 0.45 14.00
N ALA A 102 -16.99 1.31 14.51
CA ALA A 102 -17.33 2.68 14.89
C ALA A 102 -17.82 3.51 13.69
N ILE A 103 -17.18 3.38 12.53
CA ILE A 103 -17.59 4.01 11.27
C ILE A 103 -19.00 3.51 10.88
N LYS A 104 -19.22 2.22 10.87
CA LYS A 104 -20.51 1.58 10.53
C LYS A 104 -21.64 2.00 11.47
N ALA A 105 -21.33 2.25 12.73
CA ALA A 105 -22.33 2.66 13.75
C ALA A 105 -22.85 4.09 13.54
N ARG A 106 -22.15 4.95 12.79
CA ARG A 106 -22.52 6.35 12.57
C ARG A 106 -23.81 6.48 11.75
N SER A 107 -24.80 7.18 12.27
CA SER A 107 -26.07 7.40 11.56
C SER A 107 -25.88 8.18 10.26
N GLY A 108 -25.02 9.20 10.24
CA GLY A 108 -24.72 9.98 9.04
C GLY A 108 -24.05 9.13 7.95
N VAL A 109 -23.15 8.21 8.31
CA VAL A 109 -22.51 7.26 7.39
C VAL A 109 -23.56 6.26 6.85
N ARG A 110 -24.43 5.74 7.72
CA ARG A 110 -25.53 4.87 7.27
C ARG A 110 -26.50 5.55 6.31
N ASN A 111 -26.75 6.83 6.50
CA ASN A 111 -27.68 7.60 5.68
C ASN A 111 -27.05 8.15 4.39
N ALA A 112 -25.73 8.07 4.23
CA ALA A 112 -25.03 8.48 3.01
C ALA A 112 -25.29 7.51 1.86
N ASP A 113 -25.30 8.03 0.64
CA ASP A 113 -25.29 7.25 -0.60
C ASP A 113 -23.86 6.83 -0.98
N VAL A 114 -22.88 7.69 -0.67
CA VAL A 114 -21.45 7.50 -0.94
C VAL A 114 -20.63 7.87 0.29
N ILE A 115 -19.56 7.13 0.55
CA ILE A 115 -18.60 7.42 1.61
C ILE A 115 -17.30 7.88 0.97
N LEU A 116 -16.78 9.05 1.39
CA LEU A 116 -15.46 9.54 1.02
C LEU A 116 -14.44 9.19 2.11
N ALA A 117 -13.40 8.47 1.77
CA ALA A 117 -12.26 8.20 2.63
C ALA A 117 -11.19 9.28 2.42
N VAL A 118 -10.96 10.14 3.42
CA VAL A 118 -10.03 11.27 3.33
C VAL A 118 -8.80 11.01 4.18
N GLY A 119 -7.69 10.60 3.56
CA GLY A 119 -6.49 10.30 4.33
C GLY A 119 -5.47 9.41 3.64
N GLY A 120 -4.54 8.87 4.41
CA GLY A 120 -3.54 7.90 3.97
C GLY A 120 -4.06 6.45 3.99
N GLY A 121 -3.15 5.49 3.80
CA GLY A 121 -3.48 4.08 3.64
C GLY A 121 -4.37 3.49 4.73
N ARG A 122 -4.01 3.66 6.01
CA ARG A 122 -4.80 3.14 7.15
C ARG A 122 -6.23 3.69 7.19
N CYS A 123 -6.40 4.97 6.88
CA CYS A 123 -7.72 5.58 6.76
C CYS A 123 -8.52 4.93 5.61
N CYS A 124 -7.90 4.84 4.43
CA CYS A 124 -8.54 4.21 3.26
C CYS A 124 -8.95 2.77 3.58
N ASP A 125 -8.10 1.99 4.24
CA ASP A 125 -8.37 0.59 4.57
C ASP A 125 -9.53 0.44 5.56
N ALA A 126 -9.58 1.24 6.62
CA ALA A 126 -10.69 1.23 7.57
C ALA A 126 -12.02 1.61 6.90
N VAL A 127 -12.02 2.68 6.10
CA VAL A 127 -13.24 3.19 5.45
C VAL A 127 -13.70 2.27 4.32
N LYS A 128 -12.78 1.73 3.50
CA LYS A 128 -13.11 0.73 2.47
C LYS A 128 -13.76 -0.50 3.08
N THR A 129 -13.17 -1.03 4.16
CA THR A 129 -13.72 -2.20 4.87
C THR A 129 -15.12 -1.91 5.39
N ALA A 130 -15.32 -0.77 6.06
CA ALA A 130 -16.64 -0.38 6.57
C ALA A 130 -17.68 -0.23 5.44
N ALA A 131 -17.30 0.40 4.33
CA ALA A 131 -18.17 0.61 3.18
C ALA A 131 -18.56 -0.70 2.50
N ASP A 132 -17.59 -1.61 2.28
CA ASP A 132 -17.83 -2.93 1.69
C ASP A 132 -18.77 -3.78 2.55
N MET A 133 -18.56 -3.81 3.89
CA MET A 133 -19.44 -4.49 4.84
C MET A 133 -20.86 -3.91 4.87
N MET A 134 -21.02 -2.62 4.55
CA MET A 134 -22.33 -1.95 4.46
C MET A 134 -22.95 -2.03 3.06
N GLY A 135 -22.25 -2.57 2.07
CA GLY A 135 -22.68 -2.59 0.67
C GLY A 135 -22.80 -1.20 0.06
N LYS A 136 -21.96 -0.22 0.48
CA LYS A 136 -21.99 1.16 0.02
C LYS A 136 -20.82 1.48 -0.91
N PRO A 137 -21.04 2.33 -1.93
CA PRO A 137 -19.94 2.88 -2.71
C PRO A 137 -18.98 3.68 -1.82
N VAL A 138 -17.69 3.44 -1.99
CA VAL A 138 -16.62 4.22 -1.38
C VAL A 138 -15.79 4.90 -2.49
N MET A 139 -15.42 6.15 -2.26
CA MET A 139 -14.45 6.87 -3.07
C MET A 139 -13.35 7.41 -2.14
N THR A 140 -12.18 7.63 -2.66
CA THR A 140 -11.02 8.03 -1.86
C THR A 140 -10.49 9.39 -2.25
N CYS A 141 -10.03 10.12 -1.25
CA CYS A 141 -9.35 11.40 -1.37
C CYS A 141 -8.00 11.28 -0.63
N PRO A 142 -6.98 10.67 -1.25
CA PRO A 142 -5.68 10.51 -0.61
C PRO A 142 -5.06 11.87 -0.30
N THR A 143 -4.55 12.01 0.92
CA THR A 143 -3.85 13.22 1.36
C THR A 143 -2.34 13.03 1.39
N VAL A 144 -1.89 11.82 1.12
CA VAL A 144 -0.48 11.42 1.02
C VAL A 144 -0.31 10.42 -0.11
N ALA A 145 0.83 10.41 -0.76
CA ALA A 145 1.22 9.36 -1.71
C ALA A 145 2.26 8.46 -1.03
N SER A 146 1.78 7.45 -0.29
CA SER A 146 2.62 6.54 0.48
C SER A 146 2.42 5.06 0.13
N ASN A 147 1.33 4.71 -0.56
CA ASN A 147 1.01 3.36 -1.04
C ASN A 147 -0.26 3.37 -1.91
N CYS A 148 -0.66 2.19 -2.40
CA CYS A 148 -1.80 2.01 -3.30
C CYS A 148 -3.16 1.80 -2.60
N ALA A 149 -3.26 1.86 -1.29
CA ALA A 149 -4.53 1.64 -0.56
C ALA A 149 -5.71 2.50 -1.07
N PRO A 150 -5.51 3.75 -1.57
CA PRO A 150 -6.61 4.54 -2.11
C PRO A 150 -7.32 3.92 -3.33
N VAL A 151 -6.69 3.00 -4.05
CA VAL A 151 -7.24 2.42 -5.29
C VAL A 151 -7.27 0.89 -5.28
N SER A 152 -6.69 0.23 -4.29
CA SER A 152 -6.70 -1.23 -4.17
C SER A 152 -7.99 -1.74 -3.51
N ALA A 153 -8.44 -2.93 -3.92
CA ALA A 153 -9.57 -3.62 -3.28
C ALA A 153 -9.20 -4.23 -1.93
N ILE A 154 -7.97 -4.70 -1.77
CA ILE A 154 -7.48 -5.25 -0.51
C ILE A 154 -7.33 -4.14 0.53
N ALA A 155 -7.63 -4.47 1.78
CA ALA A 155 -7.39 -3.61 2.93
C ALA A 155 -6.64 -4.39 4.02
N VAL A 156 -5.72 -3.72 4.71
CA VAL A 156 -4.93 -4.29 5.79
C VAL A 156 -5.54 -3.85 7.12
N LEU A 157 -5.88 -4.82 7.96
CA LEU A 157 -6.40 -4.56 9.30
C LEU A 157 -5.37 -4.90 10.37
N TYR A 158 -5.35 -4.09 11.41
CA TYR A 158 -4.43 -4.24 12.53
C TYR A 158 -5.21 -4.50 13.83
N LYS A 159 -4.51 -5.06 14.81
CA LYS A 159 -4.99 -5.16 16.19
C LYS A 159 -4.68 -3.86 16.93
N GLU A 160 -5.27 -3.71 18.12
CA GLU A 160 -5.05 -2.54 18.99
C GLU A 160 -3.59 -2.37 19.43
N ASP A 161 -2.79 -3.44 19.41
CA ASP A 161 -1.36 -3.41 19.70
C ASP A 161 -0.49 -3.07 18.47
N GLY A 162 -1.11 -2.77 17.32
CA GLY A 162 -0.44 -2.46 16.07
C GLY A 162 0.05 -3.67 15.28
N SER A 163 -0.11 -4.90 15.78
CA SER A 163 0.22 -6.10 15.03
C SER A 163 -0.82 -6.38 13.92
N LEU A 164 -0.41 -7.10 12.88
CA LEU A 164 -1.29 -7.47 11.79
C LEU A 164 -2.47 -8.33 12.32
N HIS A 165 -3.71 -7.87 12.04
CA HIS A 165 -4.90 -8.67 12.28
C HIS A 165 -5.18 -9.60 11.10
N GLY A 166 -5.16 -9.08 9.87
CA GLY A 166 -5.43 -9.82 8.65
C GLY A 166 -5.73 -8.91 7.47
N TYR A 167 -6.22 -9.52 6.40
CA TYR A 167 -6.60 -8.83 5.18
C TYR A 167 -8.12 -8.91 4.96
N HIS A 168 -8.72 -7.79 4.59
CA HIS A 168 -10.05 -7.76 4.03
C HIS A 168 -9.95 -7.72 2.50
N PHE A 169 -10.53 -8.70 1.82
CA PHE A 169 -10.62 -8.75 0.36
C PHE A 169 -11.95 -8.13 -0.06
N GLY A 170 -11.93 -6.82 -0.34
CA GLY A 170 -13.12 -6.10 -0.78
C GLY A 170 -13.66 -6.65 -2.11
N LYS A 171 -14.98 -6.60 -2.29
CA LYS A 171 -15.67 -7.04 -3.51
C LYS A 171 -15.27 -6.24 -4.74
N ALA A 172 -14.88 -4.98 -4.53
CA ALA A 172 -14.40 -4.06 -5.57
C ALA A 172 -13.39 -3.07 -4.96
N CYS A 173 -12.54 -2.50 -5.81
CA CYS A 173 -11.76 -1.33 -5.44
C CYS A 173 -12.69 -0.10 -5.27
N PRO A 174 -12.21 1.01 -4.66
CA PRO A 174 -12.97 2.26 -4.58
C PRO A 174 -13.50 2.68 -5.95
N ALA A 175 -14.76 3.15 -5.98
CA ALA A 175 -15.44 3.52 -7.21
C ALA A 175 -14.73 4.68 -7.94
N HIS A 176 -14.06 5.56 -7.19
CA HIS A 176 -13.21 6.62 -7.72
C HIS A 176 -12.15 7.05 -6.71
N CYS A 177 -10.99 7.54 -7.21
CA CYS A 177 -9.94 8.15 -6.42
C CYS A 177 -9.71 9.59 -6.88
N PHE A 178 -9.94 10.58 -6.00
CA PHE A 178 -9.67 11.98 -6.27
C PHE A 178 -8.27 12.37 -5.79
N ILE A 179 -7.29 12.34 -6.67
CA ILE A 179 -5.88 12.61 -6.37
C ILE A 179 -5.64 14.12 -6.50
N ASN A 180 -5.87 14.86 -5.41
CA ASN A 180 -5.55 16.28 -5.35
C ASN A 180 -4.07 16.46 -5.07
N THR A 181 -3.30 16.81 -6.10
CA THR A 181 -1.85 16.94 -6.02
C THR A 181 -1.39 18.07 -5.11
N SER A 182 -2.19 19.16 -4.96
CA SER A 182 -1.88 20.25 -4.02
C SER A 182 -1.99 19.77 -2.57
N VAL A 183 -3.00 18.97 -2.24
CA VAL A 183 -3.17 18.39 -0.89
C VAL A 183 -2.03 17.43 -0.57
N ILE A 184 -1.64 16.59 -1.54
CA ILE A 184 -0.53 15.66 -1.36
C ILE A 184 0.80 16.41 -1.20
N MET A 185 1.04 17.46 -1.98
CA MET A 185 2.23 18.31 -1.90
C MET A 185 2.38 18.95 -0.50
N ASP A 186 1.27 19.21 0.20
CA ASP A 186 1.27 19.78 1.55
C ASP A 186 1.37 18.73 2.67
N SER A 187 1.58 17.47 2.31
CA SER A 187 1.75 16.39 3.29
C SER A 187 3.16 16.37 3.91
N PRO A 188 3.37 15.62 5.02
CA PRO A 188 4.70 15.42 5.56
C PRO A 188 5.62 14.68 4.56
N GLU A 189 6.80 15.26 4.29
CA GLU A 189 7.80 14.70 3.36
C GLU A 189 8.12 13.22 3.61
N PRO A 190 8.35 12.75 4.85
CA PRO A 190 8.70 11.36 5.10
C PRO A 190 7.68 10.36 4.53
N LEU A 191 6.40 10.75 4.40
CA LEU A 191 5.36 9.86 3.86
C LEU A 191 5.47 9.71 2.34
N PHE A 192 5.81 10.77 1.61
CA PHE A 192 6.06 10.70 0.18
C PHE A 192 7.38 9.97 -0.11
N TRP A 193 8.44 10.30 0.64
CA TRP A 193 9.74 9.65 0.57
C TRP A 193 9.65 8.12 0.79
N ALA A 194 8.93 7.69 1.83
CA ALA A 194 8.69 6.28 2.09
C ALA A 194 7.81 5.64 0.99
N GLY A 195 6.87 6.40 0.42
CA GLY A 195 6.04 5.95 -0.70
C GLY A 195 6.83 5.59 -1.95
N LEU A 196 7.89 6.33 -2.26
CA LEU A 196 8.82 5.99 -3.35
C LEU A 196 9.47 4.61 -3.09
N GLY A 197 9.89 4.36 -1.85
CA GLY A 197 10.50 3.09 -1.45
C GLY A 197 9.52 1.90 -1.48
N ASP A 198 8.27 2.12 -1.03
CA ASP A 198 7.22 1.11 -1.06
C ASP A 198 6.86 0.70 -2.50
N ALA A 199 6.62 1.69 -3.36
CA ALA A 199 6.15 1.46 -4.72
C ALA A 199 7.17 0.69 -5.59
N LEU A 200 8.47 0.85 -5.35
CA LEU A 200 9.54 0.09 -6.02
C LEU A 200 9.43 -1.43 -5.81
N SER A 201 8.76 -1.88 -4.75
CA SER A 201 8.54 -3.31 -4.49
C SER A 201 7.65 -3.97 -5.55
N LYS A 202 6.72 -3.22 -6.17
CA LYS A 202 5.64 -3.78 -6.96
C LYS A 202 6.12 -4.66 -8.11
N GLN A 203 7.01 -4.13 -8.95
CA GLN A 203 7.51 -4.90 -10.09
C GLN A 203 8.30 -6.12 -9.64
N ILE A 204 9.28 -5.93 -8.74
CA ILE A 204 10.20 -7.01 -8.37
C ILE A 204 9.48 -8.14 -7.63
N GLU A 205 8.53 -7.84 -6.75
CA GLU A 205 7.78 -8.85 -6.02
C GLU A 205 6.80 -9.60 -6.90
N VAL A 206 6.04 -8.90 -7.76
CA VAL A 206 5.09 -9.56 -8.67
C VAL A 206 5.81 -10.47 -9.66
N LEU A 207 6.93 -10.01 -10.24
CA LEU A 207 7.71 -10.84 -11.18
C LEU A 207 8.37 -12.03 -10.46
N TYR A 208 8.81 -11.86 -9.22
CA TYR A 208 9.31 -12.95 -8.41
C TYR A 208 8.22 -13.97 -8.06
N CYS A 209 7.05 -13.51 -7.61
CA CYS A 209 5.93 -14.37 -7.26
C CYS A 209 5.38 -15.17 -8.44
N THR A 210 5.41 -14.62 -9.65
CA THR A 210 4.81 -15.22 -10.85
C THR A 210 5.77 -16.06 -11.67
N ARG A 211 7.05 -16.04 -11.35
CA ARG A 211 8.10 -16.74 -12.09
C ARG A 211 7.85 -18.24 -12.13
N GLY A 212 7.87 -18.81 -13.35
CA GLY A 212 7.70 -20.24 -13.57
C GLY A 212 6.26 -20.75 -13.40
N LYS A 213 5.30 -19.87 -13.05
CA LYS A 213 3.90 -20.25 -12.87
C LYS A 213 3.12 -20.12 -14.16
N HIS A 214 2.18 -21.04 -14.40
CA HIS A 214 1.21 -20.91 -15.48
C HIS A 214 0.11 -19.93 -15.05
N LEU A 215 0.16 -18.71 -15.58
CA LEU A 215 -0.80 -17.67 -15.26
C LEU A 215 -1.94 -17.66 -16.28
N PHE A 216 -3.19 -17.57 -15.81
CA PHE A 216 -4.31 -17.22 -16.65
C PHE A 216 -4.38 -15.71 -16.90
N HIS A 217 -5.36 -15.26 -17.73
CA HIS A 217 -5.44 -13.87 -18.25
C HIS A 217 -5.20 -12.78 -17.19
N THR A 218 -5.94 -12.78 -16.08
CA THR A 218 -5.93 -11.66 -15.13
C THR A 218 -4.59 -11.47 -14.41
N PRO A 219 -4.02 -12.47 -13.73
CA PRO A 219 -2.71 -12.29 -13.11
C PRO A 219 -1.58 -12.15 -14.14
N LEU A 220 -1.71 -12.72 -15.36
CA LEU A 220 -0.76 -12.47 -16.44
C LEU A 220 -0.74 -10.99 -16.85
N LEU A 221 -1.94 -10.39 -17.03
CA LEU A 221 -2.05 -8.96 -17.33
C LEU A 221 -1.44 -8.12 -16.19
N GLY A 222 -1.71 -8.47 -14.92
CA GLY A 222 -1.11 -7.82 -13.76
C GLY A 222 0.41 -7.90 -13.74
N ALA A 223 0.99 -9.07 -14.05
CA ALA A 223 2.44 -9.25 -14.12
C ALA A 223 3.07 -8.40 -15.24
N GLN A 224 2.40 -8.28 -16.39
CA GLN A 224 2.87 -7.41 -17.48
C GLN A 224 2.78 -5.93 -17.13
N LEU A 225 1.70 -5.49 -16.48
CA LEU A 225 1.55 -4.10 -16.02
C LEU A 225 2.52 -3.76 -14.88
N ALA A 226 2.92 -4.72 -14.05
CA ALA A 226 3.92 -4.50 -13.02
C ALA A 226 5.26 -4.00 -13.58
N CYS A 227 5.59 -4.37 -14.82
CA CYS A 227 6.81 -3.89 -15.50
C CYS A 227 6.83 -2.36 -15.72
N ALA A 228 5.70 -1.68 -15.58
CA ALA A 228 5.63 -0.22 -15.70
C ALA A 228 5.86 0.53 -14.36
N CYS A 229 5.90 -0.18 -13.22
CA CYS A 229 5.93 0.44 -11.89
C CYS A 229 7.33 0.80 -11.37
N GLN A 230 8.40 0.48 -12.06
CA GLN A 230 9.77 0.67 -11.54
C GLN A 230 10.49 1.86 -12.18
N GLU A 231 10.48 1.91 -13.51
CA GLU A 231 11.28 2.91 -14.25
C GLU A 231 10.87 4.36 -13.96
N PRO A 232 9.57 4.72 -13.87
CA PRO A 232 9.20 6.10 -13.52
C PRO A 232 9.76 6.53 -12.16
N LEU A 233 9.75 5.64 -11.17
CA LEU A 233 10.26 5.93 -9.82
C LEU A 233 11.79 6.11 -9.83
N LEU A 234 12.52 5.22 -10.50
CA LEU A 234 13.99 5.32 -10.61
C LEU A 234 14.42 6.55 -11.41
N GLN A 235 13.65 6.92 -12.43
CA GLN A 235 13.94 8.07 -13.30
C GLN A 235 13.59 9.39 -12.63
N PHE A 236 12.41 9.51 -12.03
CA PHE A 236 11.86 10.77 -11.56
C PHE A 236 11.89 10.94 -10.04
N GLY A 237 12.05 9.84 -9.26
CA GLY A 237 11.84 9.87 -7.81
C GLY A 237 12.72 10.85 -7.06
N ARG A 238 14.00 11.01 -7.45
CA ARG A 238 14.88 12.02 -6.86
C ARG A 238 14.38 13.43 -7.17
N GLN A 239 14.11 13.73 -8.45
CA GLN A 239 13.59 15.06 -8.85
C GLN A 239 12.25 15.33 -8.17
N ALA A 240 11.35 14.35 -8.13
CA ALA A 240 10.05 14.48 -7.48
C ALA A 240 10.17 14.81 -5.97
N LEU A 241 11.15 14.21 -5.28
CA LEU A 241 11.40 14.51 -3.87
C LEU A 241 11.99 15.90 -3.67
N ASP A 242 12.90 16.34 -4.53
CA ASP A 242 13.46 17.69 -4.50
C ASP A 242 12.37 18.75 -4.80
N ASP A 243 11.50 18.48 -5.79
CA ASP A 243 10.35 19.32 -6.11
C ASP A 243 9.33 19.37 -4.97
N PHE A 244 9.10 18.23 -4.30
CA PHE A 244 8.24 18.15 -3.11
C PHE A 244 8.77 19.04 -1.98
N ARG A 245 10.08 19.01 -1.71
CA ARG A 245 10.76 19.86 -0.72
C ARG A 245 10.66 21.34 -1.08
N ALA A 246 10.81 21.64 -2.37
CA ALA A 246 10.69 23.00 -2.90
C ALA A 246 9.23 23.48 -3.05
N LYS A 247 8.23 22.61 -2.76
CA LYS A 247 6.79 22.85 -3.01
C LYS A 247 6.51 23.26 -4.46
N THR A 248 7.24 22.67 -5.38
CA THR A 248 7.11 22.90 -6.83
C THR A 248 6.27 21.79 -7.46
N MET A 249 5.11 22.15 -8.01
CA MET A 249 4.30 21.22 -8.78
C MET A 249 4.98 20.92 -10.11
N SER A 250 5.38 19.68 -10.34
CA SER A 250 6.09 19.25 -11.54
C SER A 250 5.50 17.97 -12.11
N ASP A 251 5.85 17.67 -13.36
CA ASP A 251 5.48 16.40 -13.99
C ASP A 251 6.15 15.23 -13.25
N ALA A 252 7.42 15.37 -12.83
CA ALA A 252 8.13 14.35 -12.08
C ALA A 252 7.42 13.97 -10.76
N PHE A 253 6.95 14.98 -10.02
CA PHE A 253 6.14 14.75 -8.81
C PHE A 253 4.83 14.06 -9.14
N THR A 254 4.11 14.52 -10.16
CA THR A 254 2.81 13.96 -10.55
C THR A 254 2.93 12.51 -11.03
N GLU A 255 3.95 12.19 -11.84
CA GLU A 255 4.24 10.83 -12.31
C GLU A 255 4.53 9.89 -11.14
N CYS A 256 5.35 10.31 -10.17
CA CYS A 256 5.62 9.52 -8.98
C CYS A 256 4.36 9.31 -8.11
N VAL A 257 3.52 10.34 -7.94
CA VAL A 257 2.23 10.22 -7.23
C VAL A 257 1.31 9.20 -7.92
N LEU A 258 1.21 9.27 -9.26
CA LEU A 258 0.41 8.34 -10.06
C LEU A 258 0.96 6.92 -9.97
N ASP A 259 2.27 6.76 -10.00
CA ASP A 259 2.88 5.44 -9.92
C ASP A 259 2.66 4.80 -8.54
N ILE A 260 2.93 5.56 -7.45
CA ILE A 260 2.71 5.09 -6.07
C ILE A 260 1.25 4.71 -5.81
N ILE A 261 0.28 5.48 -6.32
CA ILE A 261 -1.13 5.25 -6.00
C ILE A 261 -1.79 4.37 -7.06
N VAL A 262 -1.68 4.74 -8.34
CA VAL A 262 -2.50 4.16 -9.42
C VAL A 262 -1.83 2.95 -10.04
N SER A 263 -0.58 3.07 -10.54
CA SER A 263 0.08 1.96 -11.22
C SER A 263 0.18 0.74 -10.32
N THR A 264 0.72 0.92 -9.10
CA THR A 264 0.86 -0.15 -8.12
C THR A 264 -0.49 -0.71 -7.68
N GLY A 265 -1.54 0.12 -7.60
CA GLY A 265 -2.88 -0.29 -7.21
C GLY A 265 -3.63 -1.06 -8.29
N VAL A 266 -3.51 -0.66 -9.56
CA VAL A 266 -4.04 -1.42 -10.70
C VAL A 266 -3.42 -2.82 -10.73
N VAL A 267 -2.11 -2.90 -10.58
CA VAL A 267 -1.40 -4.19 -10.48
C VAL A 267 -1.92 -5.00 -9.30
N SER A 268 -2.04 -4.39 -8.10
CA SER A 268 -2.55 -5.06 -6.91
C SER A 268 -3.92 -5.70 -7.14
N ASN A 269 -4.86 -5.00 -7.81
CA ASN A 269 -6.20 -5.52 -8.11
C ASN A 269 -6.19 -6.71 -9.09
N LEU A 270 -5.16 -6.82 -9.94
CA LEU A 270 -5.05 -7.90 -10.92
C LEU A 270 -4.31 -9.14 -10.37
N VAL A 271 -3.40 -8.95 -9.40
CA VAL A 271 -2.57 -10.02 -8.86
C VAL A 271 -2.99 -10.50 -7.47
N THR A 272 -4.12 -9.94 -6.96
CA THR A 272 -4.67 -10.29 -5.64
C THR A 272 -6.11 -10.79 -5.79
N HIS A 273 -6.36 -12.02 -5.33
CA HIS A 273 -7.67 -12.62 -5.27
C HIS A 273 -7.71 -13.62 -4.12
N THR A 274 -8.89 -14.04 -3.70
CA THR A 274 -9.03 -15.10 -2.67
C THR A 274 -8.39 -16.42 -3.08
N GLU A 275 -8.32 -16.70 -4.38
CA GLU A 275 -7.76 -17.94 -4.93
C GLU A 275 -6.27 -17.85 -5.28
N TYR A 276 -5.72 -16.65 -5.47
CA TYR A 276 -4.32 -16.43 -5.80
C TYR A 276 -3.80 -15.11 -5.23
N TYR A 277 -2.49 -15.10 -4.94
CA TYR A 277 -1.83 -13.94 -4.37
C TYR A 277 -0.40 -13.84 -4.88
N TYR A 278 -0.13 -12.82 -5.70
CA TYR A 278 1.19 -12.53 -6.26
C TYR A 278 1.62 -11.08 -5.99
N ASN A 279 0.99 -10.44 -4.97
CA ASN A 279 1.11 -9.01 -4.73
C ASN A 279 2.34 -8.62 -3.92
N SER A 280 2.80 -9.48 -3.04
CA SER A 280 3.96 -9.24 -2.17
C SER A 280 4.76 -10.51 -1.91
N SER A 281 6.04 -10.34 -1.59
CA SER A 281 7.01 -11.40 -1.37
C SER A 281 8.05 -11.02 -0.32
N LEU A 282 9.33 -11.32 -0.52
CA LEU A 282 10.38 -11.19 0.48
C LEU A 282 10.64 -9.75 0.94
N ALA A 283 10.36 -8.74 0.13
CA ALA A 283 10.48 -7.34 0.55
C ALA A 283 9.47 -7.00 1.66
N HIS A 284 8.20 -7.31 1.44
CA HIS A 284 7.17 -7.15 2.46
C HIS A 284 7.30 -8.17 3.60
N CYS A 285 7.82 -9.38 3.32
CA CYS A 285 8.16 -10.35 4.36
C CYS A 285 9.16 -9.77 5.36
N PHE A 286 10.22 -9.11 4.88
CA PHE A 286 11.19 -8.43 5.72
C PHE A 286 10.53 -7.38 6.61
N TYR A 287 9.70 -6.49 6.03
CA TYR A 287 8.95 -5.50 6.80
C TYR A 287 8.04 -6.16 7.85
N ASN A 288 7.17 -7.07 7.45
CA ASN A 288 6.22 -7.72 8.36
C ASN A 288 6.93 -8.46 9.50
N ALA A 289 8.07 -9.10 9.20
CA ALA A 289 8.90 -9.78 10.19
C ALA A 289 9.60 -8.80 11.14
N SER A 290 10.00 -7.63 10.67
CA SER A 290 10.67 -6.62 11.50
C SER A 290 9.77 -6.10 12.63
N MET A 291 8.44 -6.18 12.48
CA MET A 291 7.47 -5.71 13.47
C MET A 291 7.51 -6.46 14.82
N VAL A 292 8.24 -7.59 14.91
CA VAL A 292 8.53 -8.25 16.20
C VAL A 292 9.62 -7.51 17.01
N LEU A 293 10.26 -6.51 16.41
CA LEU A 293 11.30 -5.70 17.04
C LEU A 293 10.74 -4.34 17.45
N PRO A 294 10.87 -3.93 18.72
CA PRO A 294 10.40 -2.61 19.15
C PRO A 294 11.00 -1.44 18.36
N SER A 295 12.25 -1.58 17.88
CA SER A 295 12.92 -0.57 17.06
C SER A 295 12.24 -0.34 15.71
N ALA A 296 11.61 -1.35 15.11
CA ALA A 296 10.95 -1.23 13.82
C ALA A 296 9.72 -0.29 13.85
N HIS A 297 9.08 -0.12 15.00
CA HIS A 297 7.91 0.76 15.15
C HIS A 297 8.25 2.27 15.00
N ALA A 298 9.54 2.63 15.03
CA ALA A 298 9.99 4.00 14.79
C ALA A 298 10.15 4.31 13.28
N HIS A 299 10.07 3.31 12.41
CA HIS A 299 10.29 3.42 10.98
C HIS A 299 8.97 3.37 10.20
N LEU A 300 8.95 4.04 9.04
CA LEU A 300 7.79 4.00 8.15
C LEU A 300 7.75 2.69 7.36
N HIS A 301 6.54 2.26 6.99
CA HIS A 301 6.33 1.04 6.21
C HIS A 301 7.22 0.99 4.97
N GLY A 302 7.09 1.97 4.08
CA GLY A 302 7.84 2.00 2.81
C GLY A 302 9.35 2.23 3.00
N GLU A 303 9.77 2.86 4.09
CA GLU A 303 11.18 2.95 4.48
C GLU A 303 11.77 1.55 4.68
N VAL A 304 11.12 0.70 5.48
CA VAL A 304 11.61 -0.66 5.73
C VAL A 304 11.42 -1.57 4.52
N VAL A 305 10.30 -1.41 3.77
CA VAL A 305 10.08 -2.15 2.51
C VAL A 305 11.17 -1.82 1.50
N SER A 306 11.67 -0.58 1.45
CA SER A 306 12.75 -0.21 0.52
C SER A 306 14.05 -0.98 0.79
N PHE A 307 14.38 -1.23 2.05
CA PHE A 307 15.48 -2.12 2.41
C PHE A 307 15.16 -3.58 2.05
N GLY A 308 13.93 -4.00 2.29
CA GLY A 308 13.43 -5.32 1.87
C GLY A 308 13.52 -5.55 0.36
N ASN A 309 13.36 -4.52 -0.47
CA ASN A 309 13.56 -4.58 -1.92
C ASN A 309 15.00 -5.00 -2.26
N LEU A 310 15.98 -4.39 -1.60
CA LEU A 310 17.40 -4.74 -1.77
C LEU A 310 17.65 -6.19 -1.35
N VAL A 311 17.03 -6.63 -0.25
CA VAL A 311 17.14 -8.01 0.23
C VAL A 311 16.55 -9.00 -0.77
N LEU A 312 15.38 -8.72 -1.34
CA LEU A 312 14.78 -9.57 -2.37
C LEU A 312 15.68 -9.66 -3.61
N LEU A 313 16.20 -8.55 -4.10
CA LEU A 313 17.09 -8.53 -5.27
C LEU A 313 18.38 -9.30 -5.02
N ALA A 314 18.96 -9.16 -3.83
CA ALA A 314 20.15 -9.92 -3.43
C ALA A 314 19.87 -11.42 -3.28
N TYR A 315 18.70 -11.78 -2.73
CA TYR A 315 18.25 -13.16 -2.60
C TYR A 315 18.03 -13.83 -3.97
N ASP A 316 17.44 -13.07 -4.89
CA ASP A 316 17.12 -13.51 -6.24
C ASP A 316 18.31 -13.46 -7.23
N GLY A 317 19.47 -12.96 -6.78
CA GLY A 317 20.68 -12.88 -7.61
C GLY A 317 20.61 -11.82 -8.72
N GLN A 318 19.74 -10.82 -8.61
CA GLN A 318 19.58 -9.72 -9.57
C GLN A 318 20.59 -8.59 -9.29
N ASP A 319 21.89 -8.89 -9.42
CA ASP A 319 22.95 -7.99 -8.97
C ASP A 319 22.95 -6.62 -9.69
N GLU A 320 22.71 -6.57 -11.00
CA GLU A 320 22.65 -5.29 -11.74
C GLU A 320 21.50 -4.40 -11.25
N LEU A 321 20.34 -4.99 -10.99
CA LEU A 321 19.18 -4.25 -10.49
C LEU A 321 19.38 -3.85 -9.02
N LEU A 322 20.00 -4.70 -8.22
CA LEU A 322 20.41 -4.39 -6.84
C LEU A 322 21.30 -3.15 -6.78
N GLU A 323 22.30 -3.05 -7.67
CA GLU A 323 23.18 -1.87 -7.75
C GLU A 323 22.39 -0.60 -8.08
N ARG A 324 21.46 -0.65 -9.05
CA ARG A 324 20.60 0.49 -9.40
C ARG A 324 19.73 0.93 -8.21
N PHE A 325 19.17 -0.02 -7.47
CA PHE A 325 18.34 0.27 -6.27
C PHE A 325 19.19 0.82 -5.12
N LEU A 326 20.41 0.31 -4.92
CA LEU A 326 21.35 0.85 -3.95
C LEU A 326 21.72 2.31 -4.27
N ASP A 327 21.99 2.61 -5.55
CA ASP A 327 22.25 3.97 -6.01
C ASP A 327 21.05 4.89 -5.76
N PHE A 328 19.86 4.44 -6.13
CA PHE A 328 18.64 5.20 -5.92
C PHE A 328 18.39 5.47 -4.43
N ASN A 329 18.39 4.43 -3.59
CA ASN A 329 18.17 4.56 -2.16
C ASN A 329 19.18 5.51 -1.52
N THR A 330 20.45 5.36 -1.85
CA THR A 330 21.51 6.26 -1.35
C THR A 330 21.26 7.70 -1.79
N SER A 331 20.82 7.92 -3.04
CA SER A 331 20.62 9.25 -3.62
C SER A 331 19.54 10.07 -2.93
N ILE A 332 18.52 9.41 -2.36
CA ILE A 332 17.37 10.06 -1.69
C ILE A 332 17.34 9.76 -0.18
N GLY A 333 18.33 9.06 0.35
CA GLY A 333 18.44 8.76 1.78
C GLY A 333 17.52 7.63 2.27
N LEU A 334 17.02 6.76 1.39
CA LEU A 334 16.36 5.52 1.78
C LEU A 334 17.37 4.53 2.38
N PRO A 335 16.95 3.62 3.28
CA PRO A 335 17.87 2.71 3.96
C PRO A 335 18.61 1.78 3.00
N VAL A 336 19.89 1.61 3.25
CA VAL A 336 20.80 0.66 2.58
C VAL A 336 21.54 -0.24 3.57
N THR A 337 21.35 -0.01 4.89
CA THR A 337 21.95 -0.83 5.96
C THR A 337 20.92 -1.25 6.99
N LEU A 338 21.18 -2.35 7.71
CA LEU A 338 20.36 -2.82 8.83
C LEU A 338 20.24 -1.78 9.94
N ALA A 339 21.32 -1.07 10.24
CA ALA A 339 21.29 -0.03 11.27
C ALA A 339 20.30 1.09 10.97
N GLN A 340 20.13 1.45 9.69
CA GLN A 340 19.18 2.47 9.26
C GLN A 340 17.71 2.06 9.40
N VAL A 341 17.42 0.76 9.55
CA VAL A 341 16.07 0.23 9.84
C VAL A 341 15.95 -0.29 11.27
N GLY A 342 16.85 0.16 12.16
CA GLY A 342 16.78 -0.12 13.60
C GLY A 342 17.23 -1.53 14.01
N ILE A 343 17.94 -2.27 13.14
CA ILE A 343 18.50 -3.60 13.42
C ILE A 343 20.00 -3.47 13.60
N THR A 344 20.47 -3.57 14.84
CA THR A 344 21.87 -3.27 15.20
C THR A 344 22.62 -4.47 15.80
N THR A 345 21.93 -5.59 16.05
CA THR A 345 22.52 -6.79 16.64
C THR A 345 22.13 -8.04 15.86
N ASP A 346 23.01 -9.06 15.90
CA ASP A 346 22.70 -10.38 15.34
C ASP A 346 21.49 -11.02 15.98
N GLU A 347 21.25 -10.79 17.28
CA GLU A 347 20.08 -11.32 17.98
C GLU A 347 18.78 -10.74 17.37
N GLN A 348 18.72 -9.44 17.12
CA GLN A 348 17.58 -8.79 16.44
C GLN A 348 17.37 -9.34 15.04
N LEU A 349 18.45 -9.49 14.26
CA LEU A 349 18.39 -10.09 12.93
C LEU A 349 17.82 -11.50 12.98
N MET A 350 18.33 -12.36 13.86
CA MET A 350 17.85 -13.75 13.96
C MET A 350 16.42 -13.85 14.46
N LYS A 351 15.97 -12.93 15.32
CA LYS A 351 14.58 -12.82 15.74
C LYS A 351 13.67 -12.45 14.57
N LEU A 352 14.06 -11.48 13.74
CA LEU A 352 13.34 -11.11 12.52
C LEU A 352 13.25 -12.32 11.57
N VAL A 353 14.38 -12.98 11.28
CA VAL A 353 14.40 -14.14 10.37
C VAL A 353 13.49 -15.27 10.87
N SER A 354 13.49 -15.55 12.17
CA SER A 354 12.60 -16.55 12.76
C SER A 354 11.12 -16.16 12.64
N ALA A 355 10.79 -14.88 12.68
CA ALA A 355 9.43 -14.40 12.44
C ALA A 355 9.06 -14.51 10.95
N ALA A 356 9.99 -14.20 10.04
CA ALA A 356 9.77 -14.24 8.60
C ALA A 356 9.31 -15.61 8.08
N GLU A 357 9.85 -16.69 8.65
CA GLU A 357 9.49 -18.08 8.31
C GLU A 357 8.01 -18.41 8.52
N HIS A 358 7.31 -17.63 9.34
CA HIS A 358 5.88 -17.80 9.66
C HIS A 358 4.96 -16.80 8.95
N ILE A 359 5.52 -15.94 8.06
CA ILE A 359 4.79 -14.94 7.31
C ILE A 359 4.42 -15.51 5.93
N LYS A 360 3.21 -15.19 5.45
CA LYS A 360 2.68 -15.64 4.17
C LYS A 360 3.65 -15.43 3.02
N GLU A 361 4.27 -14.26 2.98
CA GLU A 361 5.17 -13.81 1.94
C GLU A 361 6.45 -14.66 1.83
N TRP A 362 6.81 -15.41 2.88
CA TRP A 362 7.92 -16.37 2.84
C TRP A 362 7.77 -17.46 1.77
N SER A 363 6.52 -17.78 1.42
CA SER A 363 6.16 -18.87 0.51
C SER A 363 5.52 -18.39 -0.81
N THR A 364 5.53 -17.09 -1.12
CA THR A 364 4.88 -16.57 -2.33
C THR A 364 5.74 -16.63 -3.59
N GLY A 365 7.04 -16.84 -3.46
CA GLY A 365 7.99 -16.96 -4.59
C GLY A 365 7.80 -18.23 -5.43
N PRO A 366 8.76 -18.50 -6.35
CA PRO A 366 8.79 -19.76 -7.11
C PRO A 366 8.85 -20.98 -6.21
N GLU A 367 9.64 -20.89 -5.15
CA GLU A 367 9.74 -21.86 -4.05
C GLU A 367 9.70 -21.10 -2.72
N PRO A 368 9.34 -21.77 -1.61
CA PRO A 368 9.47 -21.19 -0.29
C PRO A 368 10.91 -20.71 -0.03
N ALA A 369 11.05 -19.58 0.64
CA ALA A 369 12.38 -19.03 0.91
C ALA A 369 13.21 -19.95 1.80
N VAL A 370 14.53 -19.88 1.64
CA VAL A 370 15.50 -20.65 2.43
C VAL A 370 16.18 -19.74 3.43
N ARG A 371 16.13 -20.11 4.70
CA ARG A 371 16.63 -19.30 5.82
C ARG A 371 18.07 -18.82 5.63
N GLU A 372 18.97 -19.73 5.31
CA GLU A 372 20.40 -19.44 5.16
C GLU A 372 20.66 -18.46 4.00
N GLN A 373 19.91 -18.61 2.91
CA GLN A 373 20.00 -17.73 1.74
C GLN A 373 19.42 -16.35 2.06
N PHE A 374 18.31 -16.28 2.81
CA PHE A 374 17.72 -15.01 3.23
C PHE A 374 18.65 -14.23 4.16
N VAL A 375 19.28 -14.90 5.14
CA VAL A 375 20.30 -14.29 6.00
C VAL A 375 21.50 -13.82 5.19
N ALA A 376 21.99 -14.63 4.25
CA ALA A 376 23.10 -14.26 3.38
C ALA A 376 22.77 -13.03 2.52
N ALA A 377 21.56 -12.95 1.96
CA ALA A 377 21.09 -11.80 1.20
C ALA A 377 21.03 -10.53 2.05
N ILE A 378 20.47 -10.59 3.26
CA ILE A 378 20.44 -9.46 4.19
C ILE A 378 21.86 -8.95 4.51
N ARG A 379 22.79 -9.84 4.84
CA ARG A 379 24.19 -9.47 5.14
C ARG A 379 24.92 -8.92 3.92
N LYS A 380 24.65 -9.44 2.72
CA LYS A 380 25.18 -8.89 1.46
C LYS A 380 24.75 -7.45 1.27
N VAL A 381 23.46 -7.16 1.43
CA VAL A 381 22.90 -5.80 1.32
C VAL A 381 23.53 -4.86 2.35
N ASP A 382 23.60 -5.28 3.61
CA ASP A 382 24.17 -4.48 4.71
C ASP A 382 25.66 -4.12 4.41
N THR A 383 26.43 -5.08 3.92
CA THR A 383 27.83 -4.87 3.54
C THR A 383 27.97 -3.88 2.37
N LEU A 384 27.19 -4.07 1.31
CA LEU A 384 27.20 -3.19 0.14
C LEU A 384 26.75 -1.77 0.50
N GLY A 385 25.69 -1.65 1.32
CA GLY A 385 25.18 -0.38 1.79
C GLY A 385 26.19 0.37 2.66
N ALA A 386 26.85 -0.32 3.59
CA ALA A 386 27.90 0.28 4.43
C ALA A 386 29.07 0.81 3.58
N ALA A 387 29.48 0.07 2.56
CA ALA A 387 30.53 0.51 1.63
C ALA A 387 30.13 1.77 0.86
N ARG A 388 28.84 1.88 0.42
CA ARG A 388 28.33 3.08 -0.27
C ARG A 388 28.28 4.30 0.64
N LEU A 389 27.80 4.13 1.87
CA LEU A 389 27.77 5.23 2.84
C LEU A 389 29.18 5.73 3.17
N ALA A 390 30.16 4.82 3.30
CA ALA A 390 31.56 5.19 3.53
C ALA A 390 32.20 5.92 2.32
N ALA A 391 31.78 5.60 1.09
CA ALA A 391 32.28 6.28 -0.11
C ALA A 391 31.62 7.65 -0.34
N ALA A 392 30.46 7.93 0.25
CA ALA A 392 29.73 9.19 0.16
C ALA A 392 30.07 10.18 1.28
N ALA A 393 30.73 9.73 2.36
CA ALA A 393 31.17 10.54 3.51
C ALA A 393 32.54 11.19 3.27
#